data_a778b99f31dc6b8619a7d8300497d3e3
#
_entry.id   a778b99f31dc6b8619a7d8300497d3e3
#
_cell.length_a   1.000
_cell.length_b   1.000
_cell.length_c   1.000
_cell.angle_alpha   90.00
_cell.angle_beta   90.00
_cell.angle_gamma   90.00
#
_symmetry.space_group_name_H-M   'P 1'
#
loop_
_entity.id
_entity.type
_entity.pdbx_description
1 polymer ?
#
loop_
_entity_poly.entity_id
_entity_poly.type
_entity_poly.pdbx_seq_one_letter_code
_entity_poly.pdbx_strand_id
1 'polypeptide(L)'
;MKSLVIAEKPSVARDIARVLGANQKNGGILEGKNYVVTWALGHLVTLADPEEYDRKYEKWEMATLPMLPKEMKLVVIRQTGRQFSIVKTQLFRKDIGEIIIATDAGREGELVARRKMEKTGCHKPIKRLWISSVTDKAIKEGFANLKDGHDYDNLYRAAVARAEADWLVGMNGTR
;
A
#
# COMPACT_ATOMS: atom_id res chain seq x y z
N MET A 1 -11.25 -15.27 13.84
CA MET A 1 -10.24 -14.33 13.36
C MET A 1 -10.87 -13.21 12.54
N LYS A 2 -10.30 -12.04 12.63
CA LYS A 2 -10.76 -10.88 11.83
C LYS A 2 -9.96 -10.75 10.55
N SER A 3 -10.52 -10.02 9.58
CA SER A 3 -9.84 -9.62 8.36
C SER A 3 -9.50 -8.14 8.43
N LEU A 4 -8.28 -7.78 8.03
CA LEU A 4 -7.86 -6.38 7.93
C LEU A 4 -8.14 -5.88 6.51
N VAL A 5 -8.88 -4.78 6.40
CA VAL A 5 -9.18 -4.11 5.12
C VAL A 5 -8.34 -2.85 5.03
N ILE A 6 -7.61 -2.69 3.94
CA ILE A 6 -6.80 -1.50 3.68
C ILE A 6 -7.39 -0.77 2.47
N ALA A 7 -8.02 0.37 2.74
CA ALA A 7 -8.59 1.24 1.71
C ALA A 7 -7.56 2.27 1.23
N GLU A 8 -7.87 2.95 0.13
CA GLU A 8 -7.01 4.00 -0.43
C GLU A 8 -6.97 5.24 0.47
N LYS A 9 -8.13 5.67 0.97
CA LYS A 9 -8.29 6.91 1.73
C LYS A 9 -9.41 6.80 2.77
N PRO A 10 -9.45 7.72 3.75
CA PRO A 10 -10.42 7.65 4.86
C PRO A 10 -11.88 7.60 4.44
N SER A 11 -12.27 8.33 3.38
CA SER A 11 -13.66 8.35 2.91
C SER A 11 -14.13 6.99 2.42
N VAL A 12 -13.28 6.30 1.66
CA VAL A 12 -13.54 4.93 1.18
C VAL A 12 -13.58 3.95 2.34
N ALA A 13 -12.66 4.09 3.29
CA ALA A 13 -12.63 3.25 4.49
C ALA A 13 -13.93 3.36 5.29
N ARG A 14 -14.46 4.57 5.45
CA ARG A 14 -15.74 4.78 6.13
C ARG A 14 -16.92 4.11 5.42
N ASP A 15 -16.96 4.20 4.09
CA ASP A 15 -18.01 3.55 3.31
C ASP A 15 -17.96 2.03 3.45
N ILE A 16 -16.78 1.46 3.34
CA ILE A 16 -16.57 0.02 3.51
C ILE A 16 -16.93 -0.41 4.93
N ALA A 17 -16.45 0.31 5.93
CA ALA A 17 -16.71 0.00 7.34
C ALA A 17 -18.22 0.03 7.67
N ARG A 18 -18.94 1.00 7.13
CA ARG A 18 -20.38 1.09 7.30
C ARG A 18 -21.11 -0.14 6.74
N VAL A 19 -20.73 -0.58 5.55
CA VAL A 19 -21.32 -1.77 4.92
C VAL A 19 -20.99 -3.04 5.69
N LEU A 20 -19.77 -3.13 6.24
CA LEU A 20 -19.31 -4.31 7.00
C LEU A 20 -19.70 -4.30 8.48
N GLY A 21 -20.31 -3.23 8.96
CA GLY A 21 -20.67 -3.10 10.38
C GLY A 21 -19.48 -2.81 11.30
N ALA A 22 -18.39 -2.31 10.77
CA ALA A 22 -17.18 -1.94 11.52
C ALA A 22 -17.28 -0.49 12.00
N ASN A 23 -18.08 -0.23 13.00
CA ASN A 23 -18.46 1.15 13.40
C ASN A 23 -17.67 1.71 14.57
N GLN A 24 -16.86 0.91 15.25
CA GLN A 24 -16.08 1.35 16.40
C GLN A 24 -14.81 2.07 15.94
N LYS A 25 -14.77 3.37 16.15
CA LYS A 25 -13.60 4.20 15.83
C LYS A 25 -12.54 4.05 16.92
N ASN A 26 -11.32 3.82 16.52
CA ASN A 26 -10.19 3.71 17.44
C ASN A 26 -8.88 4.16 16.76
N GLY A 27 -8.53 5.44 16.89
CA GLY A 27 -7.20 5.95 16.53
C GLY A 27 -6.69 5.58 15.13
N GLY A 28 -7.44 5.84 14.07
CA GLY A 28 -7.03 5.57 12.69
C GLY A 28 -7.50 4.23 12.15
N ILE A 29 -8.35 3.52 12.88
CA ILE A 29 -9.02 2.30 12.44
C ILE A 29 -10.52 2.36 12.72
N LEU A 30 -11.27 1.54 11.98
CA LEU A 30 -12.68 1.29 12.22
C LEU A 30 -12.83 -0.21 12.46
N GLU A 31 -13.28 -0.58 13.63
CA GLU A 31 -13.29 -1.99 14.04
C GLU A 31 -14.72 -2.50 14.26
N GLY A 32 -14.95 -3.73 13.86
CA GLY A 32 -16.18 -4.49 14.10
C GLY A 32 -15.86 -5.90 14.56
N LYS A 33 -16.88 -6.76 14.58
CA LYS A 33 -16.75 -8.14 15.05
C LYS A 33 -15.81 -8.96 14.15
N ASN A 34 -15.91 -8.77 12.82
CA ASN A 34 -15.20 -9.60 11.84
C ASN A 34 -14.16 -8.83 11.03
N TYR A 35 -14.17 -7.51 11.08
CA TYR A 35 -13.32 -6.66 10.23
C TYR A 35 -12.69 -5.53 11.01
N VAL A 36 -11.44 -5.23 10.65
CA VAL A 36 -10.74 -4.01 11.02
C VAL A 36 -10.47 -3.27 9.72
N VAL A 37 -10.90 -2.01 9.60
CA VAL A 37 -10.74 -1.22 8.39
C VAL A 37 -9.79 -0.07 8.69
N THR A 38 -8.77 0.09 7.86
CA THR A 38 -7.85 1.22 7.90
C THR A 38 -7.62 1.75 6.48
N TRP A 39 -6.75 2.74 6.33
CA TRP A 39 -6.51 3.38 5.04
C TRP A 39 -5.05 3.77 4.86
N ALA A 40 -4.71 4.03 3.60
CA ALA A 40 -3.33 4.25 3.18
C ALA A 40 -2.92 5.72 3.10
N LEU A 41 -3.85 6.66 2.93
CA LEU A 41 -3.57 8.06 2.60
C LEU A 41 -2.64 8.20 1.38
N GLY A 42 -2.94 7.43 0.30
CA GLY A 42 -2.07 7.35 -0.86
C GLY A 42 -0.80 6.56 -0.58
N HIS A 43 0.33 6.99 -1.15
CA HIS A 43 1.62 6.33 -0.93
C HIS A 43 2.16 6.65 0.46
N LEU A 44 2.30 5.64 1.32
CA LEU A 44 2.97 5.72 2.62
C LEU A 44 4.44 5.31 2.53
N VAL A 45 4.79 4.57 1.49
CA VAL A 45 6.13 4.04 1.22
C VAL A 45 6.51 4.41 -0.20
N THR A 46 7.74 4.84 -0.41
CA THR A 46 8.28 5.22 -1.71
C THR A 46 9.70 4.69 -1.90
N LEU A 47 10.23 4.83 -3.12
CA LEU A 47 11.64 4.53 -3.38
C LEU A 47 12.53 5.56 -2.68
N ALA A 48 13.66 5.10 -2.14
CA ALA A 48 14.63 5.96 -1.46
C ALA A 48 15.24 6.99 -2.43
N ASP A 49 15.58 8.16 -1.91
CA ASP A 49 16.30 9.18 -2.66
C ASP A 49 17.75 8.72 -2.94
N PRO A 50 18.41 9.29 -3.96
CA PRO A 50 19.76 8.86 -4.34
C PRO A 50 20.79 8.85 -3.21
N GLU A 51 20.76 9.82 -2.33
CA GLU A 51 21.68 9.94 -1.18
C GLU A 51 21.56 8.80 -0.17
N GLU A 52 20.42 8.12 -0.13
CA GLU A 52 20.22 6.95 0.74
C GLU A 52 21.01 5.72 0.26
N TYR A 53 21.43 5.71 -0.99
CA TYR A 53 22.27 4.66 -1.57
C TYR A 53 23.77 4.97 -1.40
N ASP A 54 24.16 6.23 -1.63
CA ASP A 54 25.54 6.69 -1.50
C ASP A 54 25.53 8.21 -1.35
N ARG A 55 26.30 8.74 -0.39
CA ARG A 55 26.43 10.17 -0.14
C ARG A 55 26.91 10.97 -1.34
N LYS A 56 27.68 10.36 -2.26
CA LYS A 56 28.11 11.02 -3.50
C LYS A 56 26.95 11.53 -4.36
N TYR A 57 25.74 10.97 -4.20
CA TYR A 57 24.55 11.38 -4.92
C TYR A 57 23.79 12.55 -4.28
N GLU A 58 24.19 13.00 -3.09
CA GLU A 58 23.61 14.19 -2.45
C GLU A 58 23.76 15.45 -3.32
N LYS A 59 24.89 15.56 -4.01
CA LYS A 59 25.15 16.64 -4.95
C LYS A 59 24.73 16.26 -6.37
N TRP A 60 24.13 17.23 -7.05
CA TRP A 60 23.71 17.07 -8.44
C TRP A 60 24.87 17.34 -9.38
N GLU A 61 25.68 16.33 -9.63
CA GLU A 61 26.91 16.41 -10.45
C GLU A 61 26.88 15.34 -11.53
N MET A 62 27.35 15.71 -12.75
CA MET A 62 27.47 14.74 -13.85
C MET A 62 28.49 13.64 -13.56
N ALA A 63 29.50 13.93 -12.75
CA ALA A 63 30.53 12.96 -12.39
C ALA A 63 29.99 11.74 -11.61
N THR A 64 28.83 11.88 -10.97
CA THR A 64 28.19 10.78 -10.22
C THR A 64 27.21 9.94 -11.06
N LEU A 65 27.05 10.24 -12.34
CA LEU A 65 26.20 9.50 -13.27
C LEU A 65 26.99 8.35 -13.92
N PRO A 66 26.33 7.22 -14.29
CA PRO A 66 24.93 6.92 -14.03
C PRO A 66 24.70 6.43 -12.59
N MET A 67 23.51 6.74 -12.04
CA MET A 67 23.06 6.22 -10.76
C MET A 67 22.27 4.93 -11.01
N LEU A 68 22.91 3.79 -10.78
CA LEU A 68 22.35 2.47 -11.05
C LEU A 68 22.46 1.58 -9.78
N PRO A 69 21.59 1.80 -8.79
CA PRO A 69 21.59 0.96 -7.59
C PRO A 69 21.34 -0.51 -7.94
N LYS A 70 22.05 -1.42 -7.29
CA LYS A 70 21.85 -2.86 -7.49
C LYS A 70 20.47 -3.31 -7.02
N GLU A 71 20.01 -2.75 -5.91
CA GLU A 71 18.70 -3.00 -5.34
C GLU A 71 18.04 -1.67 -4.98
N MET A 72 16.74 -1.55 -5.29
CA MET A 72 15.96 -0.37 -4.94
C MET A 72 15.48 -0.49 -3.51
N LYS A 73 15.68 0.58 -2.71
CA LYS A 73 15.26 0.64 -1.30
C LYS A 73 13.91 1.32 -1.18
N LEU A 74 13.09 0.80 -0.26
CA LEU A 74 11.83 1.41 0.12
C LEU A 74 11.99 2.16 1.44
N VAL A 75 11.44 3.37 1.51
CA VAL A 75 11.45 4.20 2.71
C VAL A 75 10.04 4.69 3.03
N VAL A 76 9.77 4.93 4.33
CA VAL A 76 8.50 5.49 4.78
C VAL A 76 8.51 6.99 4.51
N ILE A 77 7.43 7.51 3.92
CA ILE A 77 7.25 8.94 3.69
C ILE A 77 7.03 9.63 5.05
N ARG A 78 7.89 10.60 5.41
CA ARG A 78 7.88 11.23 6.74
C ARG A 78 6.54 11.82 7.14
N GLN A 79 5.86 12.51 6.22
CA GLN A 79 4.58 13.16 6.49
C GLN A 79 3.45 12.15 6.81
N THR A 80 3.63 10.90 6.42
CA THR A 80 2.62 9.83 6.60
C THR A 80 3.10 8.74 7.56
N GLY A 81 4.20 8.97 8.29
CA GLY A 81 4.78 7.98 9.20
C GLY A 81 3.82 7.48 10.26
N ARG A 82 2.97 8.36 10.81
CA ARG A 82 1.95 7.96 11.79
C ARG A 82 0.96 6.97 11.21
N GLN A 83 0.44 7.23 10.01
CA GLN A 83 -0.49 6.33 9.34
C GLN A 83 0.17 5.01 8.96
N PHE A 84 1.41 5.05 8.53
CA PHE A 84 2.19 3.83 8.28
C PHE A 84 2.32 2.98 9.56
N SER A 85 2.61 3.58 10.70
CA SER A 85 2.71 2.88 11.99
C SER A 85 1.38 2.25 12.40
N ILE A 86 0.26 2.94 12.17
CA ILE A 86 -1.08 2.41 12.43
C ILE A 86 -1.33 1.17 11.57
N VAL A 87 -1.09 1.25 10.26
CA VAL A 87 -1.26 0.12 9.34
C VAL A 87 -0.37 -1.06 9.75
N LYS A 88 0.90 -0.79 10.05
CA LYS A 88 1.85 -1.81 10.48
C LYS A 88 1.38 -2.53 11.75
N THR A 89 0.90 -1.80 12.74
CA THR A 89 0.36 -2.37 13.98
C THR A 89 -0.78 -3.34 13.68
N GLN A 90 -1.69 -2.98 12.79
CA GLN A 90 -2.80 -3.85 12.42
C GLN A 90 -2.34 -5.09 11.64
N LEU A 91 -1.35 -4.95 10.76
CA LEU A 91 -0.81 -6.07 9.98
C LEU A 91 -0.26 -7.20 10.86
N PHE A 92 0.29 -6.87 12.02
CA PHE A 92 0.90 -7.84 12.93
C PHE A 92 0.01 -8.25 14.10
N ARG A 93 -1.25 -7.85 14.13
CA ARG A 93 -2.20 -8.30 15.16
C ARG A 93 -2.42 -9.81 15.06
N LYS A 94 -2.41 -10.48 16.21
CA LYS A 94 -2.61 -11.94 16.28
C LYS A 94 -4.02 -12.38 15.89
N ASP A 95 -5.01 -11.50 16.09
CA ASP A 95 -6.42 -11.76 15.75
C ASP A 95 -6.75 -11.45 14.28
N ILE A 96 -5.80 -10.93 13.51
CA ILE A 96 -5.92 -10.72 12.06
C ILE A 96 -5.39 -11.95 11.34
N GLY A 97 -6.25 -12.64 10.61
CA GLY A 97 -5.89 -13.86 9.87
C GLY A 97 -5.63 -13.64 8.39
N GLU A 98 -6.19 -12.60 7.80
CA GLU A 98 -6.00 -12.28 6.39
C GLU A 98 -6.07 -10.78 6.16
N ILE A 99 -5.56 -10.35 5.00
CA ILE A 99 -5.53 -8.95 4.59
C ILE A 99 -6.33 -8.80 3.31
N ILE A 100 -7.27 -7.85 3.30
CA ILE A 100 -8.09 -7.52 2.14
C ILE A 100 -7.65 -6.16 1.63
N ILE A 101 -7.10 -6.14 0.43
CA ILE A 101 -6.67 -4.92 -0.25
C ILE A 101 -7.87 -4.32 -0.95
N ALA A 102 -8.25 -3.10 -0.55
CA ALA A 102 -9.38 -2.36 -1.08
C ALA A 102 -8.96 -0.98 -1.64
N THR A 103 -7.73 -0.89 -2.11
CA THR A 103 -7.22 0.28 -2.83
C THR A 103 -7.80 0.34 -4.25
N ASP A 104 -7.61 1.46 -4.94
CA ASP A 104 -8.14 1.65 -6.28
C ASP A 104 -7.75 0.49 -7.22
N ALA A 105 -8.69 0.09 -8.06
CA ALA A 105 -8.46 -0.95 -9.07
C ALA A 105 -7.47 -0.45 -10.12
N GLY A 106 -6.33 -1.12 -10.24
CA GLY A 106 -5.28 -0.76 -11.18
C GLY A 106 -3.87 -0.93 -10.60
N ARG A 107 -2.87 -0.63 -11.43
CA ARG A 107 -1.44 -0.79 -11.06
C ARG A 107 -1.05 0.06 -9.86
N GLU A 108 -1.49 1.31 -9.81
CA GLU A 108 -1.16 2.23 -8.73
C GLU A 108 -1.77 1.77 -7.39
N GLY A 109 -3.01 1.31 -7.39
CA GLY A 109 -3.66 0.78 -6.20
C GLY A 109 -2.94 -0.45 -5.64
N GLU A 110 -2.50 -1.37 -6.51
CA GLU A 110 -1.69 -2.52 -6.12
C GLU A 110 -0.35 -2.07 -5.53
N LEU A 111 0.31 -1.10 -6.15
CA LEU A 111 1.60 -0.57 -5.69
C LEU A 111 1.48 0.04 -4.29
N VAL A 112 0.46 0.86 -4.08
CA VAL A 112 0.20 1.51 -2.78
C VAL A 112 0.06 0.48 -1.66
N ALA A 113 -0.75 -0.55 -1.88
CA ALA A 113 -1.01 -1.58 -0.88
C ALA A 113 0.18 -2.52 -0.65
N ARG A 114 0.74 -3.07 -1.73
CA ARG A 114 1.78 -4.09 -1.67
C ARG A 114 3.11 -3.59 -1.13
N ARG A 115 3.47 -2.33 -1.38
CA ARG A 115 4.69 -1.72 -0.83
C ARG A 115 4.67 -1.67 0.69
N LYS A 116 3.51 -1.47 1.30
CA LYS A 116 3.38 -1.51 2.77
C LYS A 116 3.71 -2.88 3.31
N MET A 117 3.17 -3.91 2.66
CA MET A 117 3.39 -5.29 3.08
C MET A 117 4.84 -5.71 2.89
N GLU A 118 5.45 -5.32 1.77
CA GLU A 118 6.87 -5.57 1.50
C GLU A 118 7.76 -4.87 2.52
N LYS A 119 7.49 -3.60 2.83
CA LYS A 119 8.27 -2.82 3.80
C LYS A 119 8.17 -3.40 5.22
N THR A 120 7.01 -3.91 5.61
CA THR A 120 6.79 -4.47 6.94
C THR A 120 7.20 -5.94 7.06
N GLY A 121 7.37 -6.65 5.94
CA GLY A 121 7.65 -8.09 5.93
C GLY A 121 6.46 -8.96 6.34
N CYS A 122 5.25 -8.49 6.16
CA CYS A 122 4.03 -9.25 6.48
C CYS A 122 3.78 -10.35 5.45
N HIS A 123 3.54 -11.58 5.93
CA HIS A 123 3.32 -12.76 5.10
C HIS A 123 1.91 -13.37 5.22
N LYS A 124 0.95 -12.64 5.79
CA LYS A 124 -0.42 -13.13 5.92
C LYS A 124 -1.08 -13.27 4.53
N PRO A 125 -2.07 -14.18 4.39
CA PRO A 125 -2.82 -14.33 3.14
C PRO A 125 -3.46 -13.02 2.71
N ILE A 126 -3.42 -12.73 1.42
CA ILE A 126 -3.94 -11.50 0.83
C ILE A 126 -5.10 -11.83 -0.09
N LYS A 127 -6.21 -11.09 0.08
CA LYS A 127 -7.31 -11.08 -0.85
C LYS A 127 -7.49 -9.69 -1.44
N ARG A 128 -8.08 -9.60 -2.61
CA ARG A 128 -8.27 -8.36 -3.35
C ARG A 128 -9.74 -8.06 -3.53
N LEU A 129 -10.16 -6.88 -3.07
CA LEU A 129 -11.44 -6.29 -3.41
C LEU A 129 -11.24 -5.48 -4.69
N TRP A 130 -11.77 -5.96 -5.81
CA TRP A 130 -11.63 -5.31 -7.10
C TRP A 130 -12.98 -4.75 -7.53
N ILE A 131 -13.20 -3.47 -7.26
CA ILE A 131 -14.43 -2.75 -7.58
C ILE A 131 -14.10 -1.41 -8.21
N SER A 132 -14.98 -0.95 -9.11
CA SER A 132 -14.85 0.35 -9.78
C SER A 132 -15.71 1.44 -9.14
N SER A 133 -16.50 1.09 -8.12
CA SER A 133 -17.45 1.97 -7.46
C SER A 133 -17.49 1.67 -5.97
N VAL A 134 -17.79 2.67 -5.14
CA VAL A 134 -17.89 2.54 -3.67
C VAL A 134 -19.34 2.63 -3.17
N THR A 135 -20.31 2.29 -4.02
CA THR A 135 -21.71 2.15 -3.59
C THR A 135 -21.88 0.96 -2.64
N ASP A 136 -22.87 1.00 -1.78
CA ASP A 136 -23.14 -0.11 -0.84
C ASP A 136 -23.30 -1.45 -1.57
N LYS A 137 -24.01 -1.43 -2.69
CA LYS A 137 -24.20 -2.62 -3.53
C LYS A 137 -22.87 -3.16 -4.07
N ALA A 138 -22.02 -2.29 -4.63
CA ALA A 138 -20.72 -2.69 -5.18
C ALA A 138 -19.82 -3.26 -4.09
N ILE A 139 -19.80 -2.66 -2.91
CA ILE A 139 -19.00 -3.14 -1.76
C ILE A 139 -19.49 -4.52 -1.33
N LYS A 140 -20.78 -4.72 -1.15
CA LYS A 140 -21.37 -6.01 -0.76
C LYS A 140 -21.05 -7.11 -1.78
N GLU A 141 -21.25 -6.83 -3.06
CA GLU A 141 -20.94 -7.77 -4.13
C GLU A 141 -19.45 -8.09 -4.21
N GLY A 142 -18.59 -7.07 -4.05
CA GLY A 142 -17.15 -7.24 -4.05
C GLY A 142 -16.67 -8.12 -2.89
N PHE A 143 -17.20 -7.93 -1.69
CA PHE A 143 -16.85 -8.77 -0.54
C PHE A 143 -17.39 -10.20 -0.66
N ALA A 144 -18.48 -10.42 -1.39
CA ALA A 144 -18.98 -11.76 -1.71
C ALA A 144 -18.11 -12.46 -2.77
N ASN A 145 -17.31 -11.73 -3.54
CA ASN A 145 -16.52 -12.23 -4.67
C ASN A 145 -15.04 -11.79 -4.58
N LEU A 146 -14.46 -11.84 -3.38
CA LEU A 146 -13.04 -11.50 -3.18
C LEU A 146 -12.14 -12.37 -4.05
N LYS A 147 -11.13 -11.74 -4.67
CA LYS A 147 -10.13 -12.40 -5.50
C LYS A 147 -8.91 -12.78 -4.67
N ASP A 148 -8.18 -13.80 -5.11
CA ASP A 148 -6.89 -14.12 -4.51
C ASP A 148 -5.88 -13.01 -4.83
N GLY A 149 -5.11 -12.59 -3.84
CA GLY A 149 -4.08 -11.56 -4.04
C GLY A 149 -3.02 -11.96 -5.06
N HIS A 150 -2.71 -13.25 -5.20
CA HIS A 150 -1.74 -13.75 -6.18
C HIS A 150 -2.18 -13.57 -7.63
N ASP A 151 -3.49 -13.46 -7.90
CA ASP A 151 -4.00 -13.15 -9.25
C ASP A 151 -3.51 -11.80 -9.76
N TYR A 152 -3.05 -10.93 -8.87
CA TYR A 152 -2.57 -9.57 -9.18
C TYR A 152 -1.05 -9.40 -9.04
N ASP A 153 -0.30 -10.47 -8.85
CA ASP A 153 1.16 -10.41 -8.70
C ASP A 153 1.85 -9.79 -9.91
N ASN A 154 1.42 -10.15 -11.12
CA ASN A 154 1.97 -9.56 -12.35
C ASN A 154 1.65 -8.08 -12.48
N LEU A 155 0.46 -7.65 -12.06
CA LEU A 155 0.08 -6.24 -12.04
C LEU A 155 0.98 -5.46 -11.07
N TYR A 156 1.25 -6.01 -9.89
CA TYR A 156 2.17 -5.43 -8.93
C TYR A 156 3.59 -5.33 -9.47
N ARG A 157 4.10 -6.40 -10.08
CA ARG A 157 5.44 -6.42 -10.70
C ARG A 157 5.56 -5.37 -11.81
N ALA A 158 4.53 -5.21 -12.63
CA ALA A 158 4.49 -4.18 -13.66
C ALA A 158 4.53 -2.76 -13.04
N ALA A 159 3.80 -2.53 -11.97
CA ALA A 159 3.80 -1.26 -11.26
C ALA A 159 5.17 -0.94 -10.63
N VAL A 160 5.81 -1.94 -10.00
CA VAL A 160 7.16 -1.80 -9.43
C VAL A 160 8.18 -1.49 -10.53
N ALA A 161 8.16 -2.24 -11.64
CA ALA A 161 9.06 -2.03 -12.75
C ALA A 161 8.94 -0.63 -13.33
N ARG A 162 7.72 -0.12 -13.49
CA ARG A 162 7.46 1.24 -13.96
C ARG A 162 8.00 2.28 -12.98
N ALA A 163 7.73 2.13 -11.69
CA ALA A 163 8.20 3.06 -10.66
C ALA A 163 9.73 3.12 -10.61
N GLU A 164 10.39 1.97 -10.70
CA GLU A 164 11.86 1.88 -10.72
C GLU A 164 12.44 2.48 -11.99
N ALA A 165 11.82 2.21 -13.15
CA ALA A 165 12.24 2.80 -14.42
C ALA A 165 12.08 4.32 -14.42
N ASP A 166 10.97 4.84 -13.91
CA ASP A 166 10.73 6.28 -13.78
C ASP A 166 11.76 6.92 -12.83
N TRP A 167 12.12 6.25 -11.74
CA TRP A 167 13.16 6.71 -10.83
C TRP A 167 14.53 6.80 -11.53
N LEU A 168 14.94 5.72 -12.20
CA LEU A 168 16.22 5.65 -12.90
C LEU A 168 16.33 6.72 -14.00
N VAL A 169 15.31 6.83 -14.85
CA VAL A 169 15.26 7.81 -15.93
C VAL A 169 15.19 9.24 -15.36
N GLY A 170 14.33 9.48 -14.40
CA GLY A 170 14.15 10.79 -13.78
C GLY A 170 15.43 11.29 -13.10
N MET A 171 16.03 10.46 -12.24
CA MET A 171 17.24 10.86 -11.50
C MET A 171 18.46 11.03 -12.39
N ASN A 172 18.69 10.16 -13.35
CA ASN A 172 19.81 10.25 -14.27
C ASN A 172 19.61 11.34 -15.34
N GLY A 173 18.37 11.56 -15.79
CA GLY A 173 18.06 12.56 -16.81
C GLY A 173 18.02 14.01 -16.31
N THR A 174 17.81 14.22 -15.01
CA THR A 174 17.72 15.57 -14.41
C THR A 174 19.03 16.08 -13.85
N ARG A 175 20.03 15.24 -13.71
CA ARG A 175 21.38 15.59 -13.24
C ARG A 175 22.34 15.76 -14.42
#